data_b0a3f5be717caacf32f37af391e1a179
#
_entry.id   b0a3f5be717caacf32f37af391e1a179
#
_cell.length_a   1.000
_cell.length_b   1.000
_cell.length_c   1.000
_cell.angle_alpha   90.00
_cell.angle_beta   90.00
_cell.angle_gamma   90.00
#
_symmetry.space_group_name_H-M   'P 1'
#
loop_
_entity.id
_entity.type
_entity.pdbx_description
1 polymer ?
#
loop_
_entity_poly.entity_id
_entity_poly.type
_entity_poly.pdbx_seq_one_letter_code
_entity_poly.pdbx_strand_id
1 'polypeptide(L)'
;IDENNNKPILNIKEIDEISKHCSSTERKADELERKSVESKRIDYYANQLKEGKNPPLKGVITSIKKNGIVVEIPETLQRGMILYATISSEWLKPNKNNTCVINENNKIFFKLGKTVEVIISKVDIERKLIDFILCKNVTHKKNNIKKIPNLKTGKLKIKKQSRRKKW
;
A
#
# COMPACT_ATOMS: atom_id res chain seq x y z
N ILE A 1 38.01 22.90 -22.75
CA ILE A 1 38.93 23.95 -23.21
C ILE A 1 39.48 23.46 -24.52
N ASP A 2 39.24 24.19 -25.58
CA ASP A 2 39.78 23.89 -26.90
C ASP A 2 41.25 24.35 -26.92
N GLU A 3 42.18 23.43 -27.14
CA GLU A 3 43.64 23.70 -27.04
C GLU A 3 44.13 24.82 -27.99
N ASN A 4 43.35 25.09 -29.05
CA ASN A 4 43.71 26.09 -30.05
C ASN A 4 43.14 27.50 -29.81
N ASN A 5 42.17 27.70 -28.87
CA ASN A 5 41.47 28.97 -28.78
C ASN A 5 41.28 29.49 -27.33
N ASN A 6 41.75 28.79 -26.33
CA ASN A 6 41.65 29.15 -24.90
C ASN A 6 40.29 29.70 -24.43
N LYS A 7 39.20 29.43 -25.20
CA LYS A 7 37.84 29.81 -24.88
C LYS A 7 37.07 28.57 -24.36
N PRO A 8 36.22 28.73 -23.33
CA PRO A 8 35.40 27.64 -22.88
C PRO A 8 34.44 27.21 -24.03
N ILE A 9 34.35 25.90 -24.26
CA ILE A 9 33.48 25.28 -25.28
C ILE A 9 32.01 25.63 -25.07
N LEU A 10 31.59 25.84 -23.81
CA LEU A 10 30.22 26.19 -23.44
C LEU A 10 30.18 27.49 -22.64
N ASN A 11 29.15 28.28 -22.87
CA ASN A 11 28.87 29.48 -22.09
C ASN A 11 28.28 29.07 -20.73
N ILE A 12 28.47 29.89 -19.69
CA ILE A 12 27.93 29.67 -18.34
C ILE A 12 26.40 29.46 -18.36
N LYS A 13 25.69 30.20 -19.20
CA LYS A 13 24.24 30.06 -19.37
C LYS A 13 23.84 28.70 -19.93
N GLU A 14 24.56 28.22 -20.93
CA GLU A 14 24.32 26.89 -21.54
C GLU A 14 24.59 25.77 -20.53
N ILE A 15 25.63 25.89 -19.73
CA ILE A 15 25.97 24.96 -18.65
C ILE A 15 24.83 24.93 -17.60
N ASP A 16 24.31 26.09 -17.21
CA ASP A 16 23.21 26.20 -16.26
C ASP A 16 21.91 25.56 -16.80
N GLU A 17 21.57 25.78 -18.06
CA GLU A 17 20.43 25.17 -18.73
C GLU A 17 20.57 23.64 -18.81
N ILE A 18 21.73 23.13 -19.22
CA ILE A 18 22.02 21.70 -19.27
C ILE A 18 21.93 21.08 -17.88
N SER A 19 22.53 21.73 -16.88
CA SER A 19 22.48 21.28 -15.48
C SER A 19 21.03 21.15 -14.96
N LYS A 20 20.21 22.17 -15.21
CA LYS A 20 18.77 22.16 -14.85
C LYS A 20 18.01 21.05 -15.58
N HIS A 21 18.29 20.87 -16.86
CA HIS A 21 17.68 19.81 -17.65
C HIS A 21 18.06 18.42 -17.11
N CYS A 22 19.34 18.16 -16.89
CA CYS A 22 19.82 16.90 -16.32
C CYS A 22 19.17 16.62 -14.96
N SER A 23 19.20 17.59 -14.04
CA SER A 23 18.61 17.44 -12.71
C SER A 23 17.10 17.18 -12.75
N SER A 24 16.37 17.82 -13.69
CA SER A 24 14.94 17.60 -13.83
C SER A 24 14.63 16.22 -14.41
N THR A 25 15.45 15.75 -15.35
CA THR A 25 15.29 14.45 -16.01
C THR A 25 15.61 13.32 -15.05
N GLU A 26 16.67 13.45 -14.27
CA GLU A 26 17.04 12.51 -13.22
C GLU A 26 15.92 12.33 -12.18
N ARG A 27 15.38 13.43 -11.67
CA ARG A 27 14.24 13.37 -10.72
C ARG A 27 13.01 12.67 -11.31
N LYS A 28 12.73 12.91 -12.61
CA LYS A 28 11.62 12.22 -13.29
C LYS A 28 11.89 10.73 -13.44
N ALA A 29 13.12 10.34 -13.77
CA ALA A 29 13.51 8.94 -13.87
C ALA A 29 13.35 8.22 -12.53
N ASP A 30 13.84 8.79 -11.44
CA ASP A 30 13.70 8.27 -10.08
C ASP A 30 12.24 8.13 -9.64
N GLU A 31 11.42 9.11 -10.00
CA GLU A 31 9.98 9.07 -9.68
C GLU A 31 9.28 7.94 -10.43
N LEU A 32 9.59 7.75 -11.72
CA LEU A 32 9.02 6.68 -12.54
C LEU A 32 9.47 5.30 -12.04
N GLU A 33 10.73 5.14 -11.67
CA GLU A 33 11.24 3.91 -11.09
C GLU A 33 10.49 3.56 -9.81
N ARG A 34 10.40 4.50 -8.86
CA ARG A 34 9.65 4.30 -7.61
C ARG A 34 8.20 3.93 -7.85
N LYS A 35 7.50 4.61 -8.76
CA LYS A 35 6.11 4.31 -9.13
C LYS A 35 5.95 2.91 -9.75
N SER A 36 6.92 2.50 -10.57
CA SER A 36 6.94 1.18 -11.20
C SER A 36 7.10 0.07 -10.15
N VAL A 37 8.08 0.21 -9.26
CA VAL A 37 8.31 -0.74 -8.17
C VAL A 37 7.10 -0.81 -7.23
N GLU A 38 6.50 0.32 -6.87
CA GLU A 38 5.29 0.37 -6.05
C GLU A 38 4.13 -0.39 -6.70
N SER A 39 3.90 -0.18 -8.01
CA SER A 39 2.86 -0.90 -8.76
C SER A 39 3.08 -2.41 -8.71
N LYS A 40 4.31 -2.88 -8.92
CA LYS A 40 4.64 -4.31 -8.85
C LYS A 40 4.43 -4.92 -7.47
N ARG A 41 4.71 -4.16 -6.40
CA ARG A 41 4.43 -4.61 -5.03
C ARG A 41 2.93 -4.76 -4.78
N ILE A 42 2.13 -3.81 -5.24
CA ILE A 42 0.66 -3.88 -5.11
C ILE A 42 0.11 -5.11 -5.87
N ASP A 43 0.55 -5.33 -7.10
CA ASP A 43 0.16 -6.50 -7.90
C ASP A 43 0.54 -7.82 -7.20
N TYR A 44 1.74 -7.88 -6.61
CA TYR A 44 2.19 -9.04 -5.86
C TYR A 44 1.26 -9.37 -4.68
N TYR A 45 0.94 -8.37 -3.85
CA TYR A 45 0.04 -8.58 -2.71
C TYR A 45 -1.39 -8.88 -3.14
N ALA A 46 -1.86 -8.27 -4.23
CA ALA A 46 -3.18 -8.57 -4.78
C ALA A 46 -3.27 -10.03 -5.27
N ASN A 47 -2.24 -10.53 -5.91
CA ASN A 47 -2.18 -11.92 -6.37
C ASN A 47 -2.08 -12.90 -5.19
N GLN A 48 -1.25 -12.62 -4.17
CA GLN A 48 -1.19 -13.43 -2.97
C GLN A 48 -2.58 -13.56 -2.29
N LEU A 49 -3.30 -12.44 -2.20
CA LEU A 49 -4.63 -12.42 -1.60
C LEU A 49 -5.63 -13.25 -2.42
N LYS A 50 -5.58 -13.18 -3.76
CA LYS A 50 -6.40 -13.99 -4.67
C LYS A 50 -6.11 -15.49 -4.54
N GLU A 51 -4.86 -15.86 -4.33
CA GLU A 51 -4.42 -17.25 -4.12
C GLU A 51 -4.76 -17.78 -2.72
N GLY A 52 -5.34 -16.95 -1.86
CA GLY A 52 -5.63 -17.30 -0.46
C GLY A 52 -4.39 -17.36 0.43
N LYS A 53 -3.24 -16.92 -0.06
CA LYS A 53 -1.98 -16.84 0.68
C LYS A 53 -1.92 -15.49 1.39
N ASN A 54 -2.15 -15.49 2.69
CA ASN A 54 -2.14 -14.27 3.49
C ASN A 54 -1.38 -14.50 4.81
N PRO A 55 -0.06 -14.68 4.73
CA PRO A 55 0.75 -14.90 5.93
C PRO A 55 0.76 -13.64 6.81
N PRO A 56 0.95 -13.79 8.12
CA PRO A 56 1.17 -12.66 9.00
C PRO A 56 2.48 -11.96 8.66
N LEU A 57 2.42 -10.64 8.55
CA LEU A 57 3.54 -9.77 8.23
C LEU A 57 3.91 -8.93 9.46
N LYS A 58 5.20 -8.76 9.69
CA LYS A 58 5.70 -7.84 10.72
C LYS A 58 5.80 -6.44 10.14
N GLY A 59 5.09 -5.49 10.73
CA GLY A 59 5.11 -4.10 10.32
C GLY A 59 5.46 -3.16 11.45
N VAL A 60 5.91 -1.97 11.12
CA VAL A 60 6.23 -0.89 12.06
C VAL A 60 5.25 0.26 11.85
N ILE A 61 4.73 0.81 12.94
CA ILE A 61 3.83 1.97 12.90
C ILE A 61 4.65 3.22 12.56
N THR A 62 4.47 3.75 11.35
CA THR A 62 5.20 4.91 10.83
C THR A 62 4.42 6.21 10.93
N SER A 63 3.09 6.15 11.03
CA SER A 63 2.25 7.35 11.16
C SER A 63 0.92 7.03 11.84
N ILE A 64 0.40 8.01 12.57
CA ILE A 64 -0.90 7.94 13.22
C ILE A 64 -1.79 9.01 12.60
N LYS A 65 -2.92 8.60 12.04
CA LYS A 65 -3.90 9.46 11.36
C LYS A 65 -5.19 9.54 12.20
N LYS A 66 -6.11 10.42 11.80
CA LYS A 66 -7.40 10.57 12.49
C LYS A 66 -8.23 9.29 12.51
N ASN A 67 -8.19 8.51 11.44
CA ASN A 67 -9.05 7.33 11.23
C ASN A 67 -8.35 6.00 11.44
N GLY A 68 -7.03 5.97 11.63
CA GLY A 68 -6.25 4.75 11.74
C GLY A 68 -4.76 4.98 11.88
N ILE A 69 -4.01 3.89 11.89
CA ILE A 69 -2.55 3.88 11.92
C ILE A 69 -2.00 3.41 10.57
N VAL A 70 -0.91 4.02 10.15
CA VAL A 70 -0.15 3.59 8.97
C VAL A 70 0.97 2.68 9.43
N VAL A 71 1.02 1.51 8.84
CA VAL A 71 2.04 0.48 9.10
C VAL A 71 2.86 0.28 7.84
N GLU A 72 4.16 0.21 8.00
CA GLU A 72 5.10 -0.11 6.94
C GLU A 72 5.72 -1.48 7.20
N ILE A 73 5.77 -2.31 6.18
CA ILE A 73 6.45 -3.61 6.20
C ILE A 73 7.92 -3.37 5.81
N PRO A 74 8.90 -3.53 6.72
CA PRO A 74 10.30 -3.17 6.45
C PRO A 74 10.92 -3.96 5.29
N GLU A 75 10.53 -5.22 5.12
CA GLU A 75 11.08 -6.11 4.09
C GLU A 75 10.76 -5.65 2.67
N THR A 76 9.58 -5.07 2.47
CA THR A 76 9.11 -4.64 1.15
C THR A 76 8.90 -3.15 1.04
N LEU A 77 9.08 -2.40 2.14
CA LEU A 77 8.77 -0.97 2.24
C LEU A 77 7.33 -0.63 1.83
N GLN A 78 6.44 -1.63 1.93
CA GLN A 78 5.04 -1.44 1.60
C GLN A 78 4.30 -0.83 2.78
N ARG A 79 3.55 0.23 2.51
CA ARG A 79 2.69 0.91 3.49
C ARG A 79 1.24 0.50 3.31
N GLY A 80 0.56 0.37 4.43
CA GLY A 80 -0.87 0.15 4.46
C GLY A 80 -1.50 0.75 5.71
N MET A 81 -2.82 0.83 5.74
CA MET A 81 -3.57 1.43 6.83
C MET A 81 -4.35 0.39 7.62
N ILE A 82 -4.36 0.54 8.94
CA ILE A 82 -5.25 -0.19 9.84
C ILE A 82 -6.26 0.82 10.39
N LEU A 83 -7.52 0.63 10.10
CA LEU A 83 -8.60 1.49 10.59
C LEU A 83 -8.85 1.22 12.09
N TYR A 84 -9.13 2.25 12.88
CA TYR A 84 -9.46 2.09 14.30
C TYR A 84 -10.66 1.19 14.53
N ALA A 85 -11.66 1.26 13.65
CA ALA A 85 -12.85 0.41 13.72
C ALA A 85 -12.55 -1.10 13.62
N THR A 86 -11.40 -1.49 13.04
CA THR A 86 -10.98 -2.90 12.97
C THR A 86 -10.15 -3.33 14.18
N ILE A 87 -9.67 -2.38 14.97
CA ILE A 87 -8.80 -2.63 16.13
C ILE A 87 -9.62 -2.90 17.38
N SER A 88 -10.60 -2.05 17.65
CA SER A 88 -11.43 -2.10 18.87
C SER A 88 -12.83 -1.56 18.59
N SER A 89 -13.79 -2.01 19.39
CA SER A 89 -15.12 -1.39 19.47
C SER A 89 -15.11 -0.07 20.27
N GLU A 90 -14.04 0.19 21.03
CA GLU A 90 -13.87 1.43 21.76
C GLU A 90 -13.50 2.57 20.80
N TRP A 91 -13.89 3.79 21.17
CA TRP A 91 -13.49 4.98 20.44
C TRP A 91 -11.99 5.25 20.60
N LEU A 92 -11.24 5.10 19.52
CA LEU A 92 -9.81 5.38 19.48
C LEU A 92 -9.53 6.70 18.76
N LYS A 93 -8.61 7.47 19.30
CA LYS A 93 -8.18 8.75 18.73
C LYS A 93 -6.67 8.94 18.87
N PRO A 94 -6.05 9.70 17.97
CA PRO A 94 -4.67 10.13 18.16
C PRO A 94 -4.56 11.10 19.34
N ASN A 95 -3.41 11.09 20.01
CA ASN A 95 -3.08 12.15 20.95
C ASN A 95 -2.77 13.48 20.22
N LYS A 96 -2.62 14.59 20.95
CA LYS A 96 -2.38 15.93 20.39
C LYS A 96 -1.18 15.97 19.42
N ASN A 97 -0.15 15.18 19.67
CA ASN A 97 1.10 15.16 18.90
C ASN A 97 1.15 14.04 17.85
N ASN A 98 0.08 13.26 17.66
CA ASN A 98 0.03 12.09 16.78
C ASN A 98 1.14 11.04 17.02
N THR A 99 1.62 10.94 18.27
CA THR A 99 2.68 9.99 18.66
C THR A 99 2.13 8.69 19.23
N CYS A 100 0.90 8.71 19.74
CA CYS A 100 0.23 7.52 20.24
C CYS A 100 -1.28 7.56 19.97
N VAL A 101 -1.89 6.39 19.97
CA VAL A 101 -3.34 6.17 19.90
C VAL A 101 -3.85 5.92 21.32
N ILE A 102 -4.87 6.64 21.72
CA ILE A 102 -5.48 6.56 23.05
C ILE A 102 -6.98 6.29 22.93
N ASN A 103 -7.57 5.64 23.95
CA ASN A 103 -9.02 5.54 24.11
C ASN A 103 -9.57 6.73 24.91
N GLU A 104 -10.88 6.74 25.20
CA GLU A 104 -11.56 7.75 26.01
C GLU A 104 -10.96 7.90 27.42
N ASN A 105 -10.47 6.80 27.99
CA ASN A 105 -9.85 6.77 29.31
C ASN A 105 -8.35 7.14 29.28
N ASN A 106 -7.85 7.72 28.19
CA ASN A 106 -6.44 8.05 27.96
C ASN A 106 -5.46 6.87 28.05
N LYS A 107 -5.96 5.63 27.96
CA LYS A 107 -5.11 4.44 27.89
C LYS A 107 -4.46 4.35 26.52
N ILE A 108 -3.13 4.15 26.50
CA ILE A 108 -2.35 4.05 25.26
C ILE A 108 -2.53 2.66 24.67
N PHE A 109 -2.98 2.59 23.42
CA PHE A 109 -3.08 1.36 22.65
C PHE A 109 -1.86 1.13 21.77
N PHE A 110 -1.44 2.15 21.03
CA PHE A 110 -0.31 2.09 20.11
C PHE A 110 0.57 3.33 20.24
N LYS A 111 1.86 3.11 19.95
CA LYS A 111 2.85 4.20 19.86
C LYS A 111 3.54 4.14 18.49
N LEU A 112 3.97 5.29 18.03
CA LEU A 112 4.80 5.41 16.84
C LEU A 112 6.07 4.56 17.02
N GLY A 113 6.54 3.90 15.95
CA GLY A 113 7.72 3.02 15.99
C GLY A 113 7.48 1.63 16.59
N LYS A 114 6.27 1.33 17.12
CA LYS A 114 5.96 -0.01 17.65
C LYS A 114 5.78 -1.01 16.50
N THR A 115 6.37 -2.20 16.69
CA THR A 115 6.16 -3.34 15.78
C THR A 115 4.81 -3.99 16.08
N VAL A 116 4.09 -4.37 15.01
CA VAL A 116 2.80 -5.06 15.05
C VAL A 116 2.76 -6.17 14.00
N GLU A 117 2.02 -7.23 14.30
CA GLU A 117 1.74 -8.29 13.32
C GLU A 117 0.42 -7.99 12.63
N VAL A 118 0.46 -7.98 11.30
CA VAL A 118 -0.67 -7.62 10.45
C VAL A 118 -0.89 -8.65 9.36
N ILE A 119 -2.11 -8.74 8.87
CA ILE A 119 -2.47 -9.47 7.66
C ILE A 119 -3.16 -8.51 6.70
N ILE A 120 -3.10 -8.80 5.41
CA ILE A 120 -3.75 -8.00 4.39
C ILE A 120 -5.25 -8.26 4.43
N SER A 121 -6.04 -7.21 4.53
CA SER A 121 -7.50 -7.28 4.47
C SER A 121 -8.03 -7.02 3.07
N LYS A 122 -7.48 -5.99 2.42
CA LYS A 122 -7.90 -5.54 1.10
C LYS A 122 -6.72 -4.91 0.37
N VAL A 123 -6.69 -5.09 -0.95
CA VAL A 123 -5.76 -4.39 -1.85
C VAL A 123 -6.58 -3.64 -2.90
N ASP A 124 -6.37 -2.34 -3.00
CA ASP A 124 -6.94 -1.48 -4.02
C ASP A 124 -5.83 -1.14 -5.03
N ILE A 125 -5.88 -1.80 -6.19
CA ILE A 125 -4.84 -1.68 -7.23
C ILE A 125 -4.88 -0.29 -7.86
N GLU A 126 -6.07 0.27 -8.09
CA GLU A 126 -6.24 1.56 -8.77
C GLU A 126 -5.68 2.70 -7.91
N ARG A 127 -6.00 2.69 -6.61
CA ARG A 127 -5.54 3.71 -5.65
C ARG A 127 -4.18 3.40 -5.04
N LYS A 128 -3.64 2.22 -5.32
CA LYS A 128 -2.38 1.72 -4.75
C LYS A 128 -2.40 1.69 -3.22
N LEU A 129 -3.53 1.31 -2.63
CA LEU A 129 -3.73 1.25 -1.19
C LEU A 129 -3.85 -0.19 -0.71
N ILE A 130 -3.25 -0.45 0.45
CA ILE A 130 -3.40 -1.73 1.16
C ILE A 130 -4.01 -1.45 2.53
N ASP A 131 -5.09 -2.16 2.84
CA ASP A 131 -5.68 -2.17 4.16
C ASP A 131 -5.19 -3.40 4.92
N PHE A 132 -4.66 -3.16 6.10
CA PHE A 132 -4.22 -4.20 7.02
C PHE A 132 -5.21 -4.38 8.17
N ILE A 133 -5.19 -5.56 8.78
CA ILE A 133 -5.84 -5.84 10.07
C ILE A 133 -4.81 -6.48 11.00
N LEU A 134 -4.97 -6.27 12.31
CA LEU A 134 -4.09 -6.87 13.31
C LEU A 134 -4.32 -8.37 13.40
N CYS A 135 -3.23 -9.13 13.41
CA CYS A 135 -3.28 -10.59 13.51
C CYS A 135 -4.04 -11.08 14.76
N LYS A 136 -3.90 -10.38 15.88
CA LYS A 136 -4.60 -10.71 17.15
C LYS A 136 -6.14 -10.58 17.06
N ASN A 137 -6.66 -9.74 16.16
CA ASN A 137 -8.11 -9.57 15.99
C ASN A 137 -8.75 -10.69 15.18
N VAL A 138 -7.96 -11.44 14.41
CA VAL A 138 -8.44 -12.60 13.65
C VAL A 138 -8.80 -13.77 14.58
N THR A 139 -8.03 -13.93 15.67
CA THR A 139 -8.28 -15.01 16.64
C THR A 139 -9.53 -14.80 17.47
N HIS A 140 -9.91 -13.55 17.76
CA HIS A 140 -11.14 -13.25 18.50
C HIS A 140 -12.42 -13.27 17.63
N LYS A 141 -12.31 -13.10 16.31
CA LYS A 141 -13.47 -13.19 15.40
C LYS A 141 -13.82 -14.61 14.95
N LYS A 142 -13.00 -15.63 15.23
CA LYS A 142 -13.35 -17.01 14.89
C LYS A 142 -14.63 -17.52 15.58
N ASN A 143 -15.07 -16.87 16.65
CA ASN A 143 -16.32 -17.25 17.33
C ASN A 143 -17.57 -16.48 16.86
N ASN A 144 -17.47 -15.52 15.91
CA ASN A 144 -18.61 -14.72 15.45
C ASN A 144 -18.66 -14.49 13.93
N ILE A 145 -17.96 -15.29 13.13
CA ILE A 145 -18.17 -15.26 11.68
C ILE A 145 -19.43 -16.07 11.37
N LYS A 146 -20.60 -15.45 11.58
CA LYS A 146 -21.77 -15.78 10.76
C LYS A 146 -21.31 -15.61 9.31
N LYS A 147 -21.35 -16.74 8.60
CA LYS A 147 -21.07 -16.93 7.17
C LYS A 147 -21.23 -15.64 6.37
N ILE A 148 -20.15 -15.14 5.81
CA ILE A 148 -20.22 -14.18 4.69
C ILE A 148 -21.04 -14.89 3.62
N PRO A 149 -22.18 -14.32 3.14
CA PRO A 149 -22.97 -14.98 2.11
C PRO A 149 -22.05 -15.19 0.91
N ASN A 150 -21.98 -16.46 0.47
CA ASN A 150 -21.25 -16.90 -0.70
C ASN A 150 -21.39 -15.87 -1.82
N LEU A 151 -20.28 -15.27 -2.23
CA LEU A 151 -20.17 -14.68 -3.55
C LEU A 151 -20.48 -15.82 -4.53
N LYS A 152 -21.70 -15.82 -5.07
CA LYS A 152 -22.12 -16.73 -6.12
C LYS A 152 -21.11 -16.55 -7.26
N THR A 153 -20.22 -17.52 -7.42
CA THR A 153 -19.46 -17.69 -8.64
C THR A 153 -20.48 -17.87 -9.76
N GLY A 154 -20.69 -16.80 -10.54
CA GLY A 154 -21.55 -16.85 -11.71
C GLY A 154 -20.95 -17.83 -12.69
N LYS A 155 -21.45 -19.06 -12.71
CA LYS A 155 -21.20 -20.01 -13.80
C LYS A 155 -21.75 -19.39 -15.09
N LEU A 156 -20.88 -18.85 -15.91
CA LEU A 156 -21.19 -18.51 -17.29
C LEU A 156 -21.64 -19.78 -18.01
N LYS A 157 -22.95 -19.93 -18.18
CA LYS A 157 -23.54 -20.95 -19.06
C LYS A 157 -23.23 -20.55 -20.50
N ILE A 158 -22.22 -21.16 -21.08
CA ILE A 158 -21.98 -21.12 -22.51
C ILE A 158 -23.13 -21.91 -23.16
N LYS A 159 -24.09 -21.22 -23.77
CA LYS A 159 -25.10 -21.83 -24.64
C LYS A 159 -24.41 -22.33 -25.90
N LYS A 160 -24.21 -23.64 -26.01
CA LYS A 160 -23.92 -24.29 -27.28
C LYS A 160 -25.12 -24.13 -28.20
N GLN A 161 -25.02 -23.27 -29.20
CA GLN A 161 -25.96 -23.27 -30.33
C GLN A 161 -25.67 -24.47 -31.19
N SER A 162 -26.58 -25.46 -31.17
CA SER A 162 -26.59 -26.57 -32.11
C SER A 162 -27.05 -26.04 -33.46
N ARG A 163 -26.15 -25.99 -34.43
CA ARG A 163 -26.50 -25.81 -35.84
C ARG A 163 -27.23 -27.07 -36.33
N ARG A 164 -28.54 -26.98 -36.45
CA ARG A 164 -29.31 -27.93 -37.25
C ARG A 164 -29.03 -27.70 -38.73
N LYS A 165 -28.37 -28.64 -39.37
CA LYS A 165 -28.38 -28.75 -40.83
C LYS A 165 -29.76 -29.21 -41.26
N LYS A 166 -30.42 -28.45 -42.13
CA LYS A 166 -31.55 -28.91 -42.95
C LYS A 166 -31.08 -29.08 -44.35
N TRP A 167 -31.41 -30.19 -44.89
CA TRP A 167 -31.31 -30.61 -46.30
C TRP A 167 -32.14 -29.71 -47.19
#